data_678b783251a2adccde6438cda1d98356
#
_entry.id   678b783251a2adccde6438cda1d98356
#
_cell.length_a   1.000
_cell.length_b   1.000
_cell.length_c   1.000
_cell.angle_alpha   90.00
_cell.angle_beta   90.00
_cell.angle_gamma   90.00
#
_symmetry.space_group_name_H-M   'P 1'
#
loop_
_entity.id
_entity.type
_entity.pdbx_description
1 polymer ?
#
loop_
_entity_poly.entity_id
_entity_poly.type
_entity_poly.pdbx_seq_one_letter_code
_entity_poly.pdbx_strand_id
1 'polypeptide(L)'
;MLCEPKDSVGIRKLLGVVGKHPLLLYRVNRAWEIFHDPVKLRTDLGRSSERLTWHLWRIYRARNLLVHQGVEHDCLPQLSNHLQQYFSWTLSRILHGLTIGSQWTARDSWYYWKSKSDHVVESLGRNSQCLLMEDMFPEELSHPEAVVWPNS
;
A
#
# COMPACT_ATOMS: atom_id res chain seq x y z
N MET A 1 -19.45 -7.67 -9.13
CA MET A 1 -19.31 -9.08 -8.70
C MET A 1 -17.83 -9.38 -8.81
N LEU A 2 -17.08 -9.29 -7.69
CA LEU A 2 -15.68 -9.67 -7.66
C LEU A 2 -15.65 -11.18 -7.94
N CYS A 3 -14.87 -11.61 -8.93
CA CYS A 3 -14.67 -13.03 -9.19
C CYS A 3 -14.24 -13.70 -7.88
N GLU A 4 -14.92 -14.77 -7.50
CA GLU A 4 -14.49 -15.59 -6.36
C GLU A 4 -13.03 -15.97 -6.59
N PRO A 5 -12.16 -15.75 -5.59
CA PRO A 5 -10.77 -16.15 -5.72
C PRO A 5 -10.72 -17.65 -5.95
N LYS A 6 -10.04 -18.08 -7.00
CA LYS A 6 -9.86 -19.49 -7.37
C LYS A 6 -9.28 -20.37 -6.26
N ASP A 7 -8.86 -19.76 -5.15
CA ASP A 7 -8.20 -20.42 -4.03
C ASP A 7 -9.01 -20.32 -2.72
N SER A 8 -10.19 -20.91 -2.72
CA SER A 8 -11.03 -21.04 -1.50
C SER A 8 -10.31 -21.80 -0.36
N VAL A 9 -9.32 -22.64 -0.68
CA VAL A 9 -8.55 -23.44 0.29
C VAL A 9 -7.54 -22.57 1.06
N GLY A 10 -6.86 -21.64 0.40
CA GLY A 10 -5.92 -20.71 1.03
C GLY A 10 -6.63 -19.78 2.00
N ILE A 11 -7.76 -19.23 1.59
CA ILE A 11 -8.58 -18.33 2.43
C ILE A 11 -9.13 -19.08 3.64
N ARG A 12 -9.59 -20.32 3.51
CA ARG A 12 -10.07 -21.13 4.65
C ARG A 12 -8.96 -21.42 5.66
N LYS A 13 -7.74 -21.73 5.18
CA LYS A 13 -6.58 -21.92 6.07
C LYS A 13 -6.22 -20.62 6.80
N LEU A 14 -6.22 -19.51 6.08
CA LEU A 14 -5.95 -18.18 6.64
C LEU A 14 -7.00 -17.81 7.69
N LEU A 15 -8.29 -18.01 7.41
CA LEU A 15 -9.37 -17.78 8.37
C LEU A 15 -9.28 -18.71 9.59
N GLY A 16 -8.80 -19.95 9.43
CA GLY A 16 -8.57 -20.87 10.54
C GLY A 16 -7.47 -20.42 11.51
N VAL A 17 -6.42 -19.77 10.98
CA VAL A 17 -5.36 -19.16 11.80
C VAL A 17 -5.82 -17.83 12.41
N VAL A 18 -6.44 -16.99 11.61
CA VAL A 18 -6.89 -15.65 11.98
C VAL A 18 -8.04 -15.70 12.99
N GLY A 19 -8.90 -16.74 12.90
CA GLY A 19 -10.06 -16.90 13.80
C GLY A 19 -9.72 -17.03 15.28
N LYS A 20 -8.47 -17.40 15.60
CA LYS A 20 -7.96 -17.44 16.98
C LYS A 20 -7.58 -16.07 17.55
N HIS A 21 -7.52 -15.02 16.70
CA HIS A 21 -7.11 -13.67 17.08
C HIS A 21 -8.20 -12.65 16.71
N PRO A 22 -9.06 -12.26 17.67
CA PRO A 22 -10.22 -11.38 17.39
C PRO A 22 -9.86 -10.07 16.68
N LEU A 23 -8.74 -9.44 17.02
CA LEU A 23 -8.29 -8.22 16.38
C LEU A 23 -7.88 -8.45 14.93
N LEU A 24 -7.24 -9.58 14.64
CA LEU A 24 -6.82 -9.93 13.29
C LEU A 24 -8.04 -10.28 12.43
N LEU A 25 -8.98 -11.02 12.98
CA LEU A 25 -10.26 -11.33 12.33
C LEU A 25 -11.03 -10.06 11.98
N TYR A 26 -11.12 -9.11 12.93
CA TYR A 26 -11.74 -7.80 12.68
C TYR A 26 -11.06 -7.05 11.53
N ARG A 27 -9.72 -7.02 11.49
CA ARG A 27 -8.96 -6.34 10.42
C ARG A 27 -9.17 -6.98 9.06
N VAL A 28 -9.20 -8.32 9.01
CA VAL A 28 -9.46 -9.07 7.76
C VAL A 28 -10.88 -8.82 7.27
N ASN A 29 -11.88 -8.92 8.14
CA ASN A 29 -13.27 -8.64 7.77
C ASN A 29 -13.44 -7.20 7.29
N ARG A 30 -12.83 -6.23 7.98
CA ARG A 30 -12.87 -4.83 7.57
C ARG A 30 -12.19 -4.60 6.22
N ALA A 31 -11.04 -5.22 5.97
CA ALA A 31 -10.37 -5.15 4.68
C ALA A 31 -11.26 -5.76 3.58
N TRP A 32 -11.85 -6.92 3.86
CA TRP A 32 -12.79 -7.57 2.96
C TRP A 32 -13.97 -6.65 2.59
N GLU A 33 -14.63 -6.03 3.58
CA GLU A 33 -15.73 -5.09 3.34
C GLU A 33 -15.32 -3.90 2.48
N ILE A 34 -14.12 -3.36 2.70
CA ILE A 34 -13.60 -2.22 1.93
C ILE A 34 -13.31 -2.64 0.49
N PHE A 35 -12.65 -3.78 0.28
CA PHE A 35 -12.29 -4.26 -1.05
C PHE A 35 -13.49 -4.68 -1.90
N HIS A 36 -14.61 -5.07 -1.27
CA HIS A 36 -15.83 -5.45 -1.98
C HIS A 36 -16.76 -4.28 -2.29
N ASP A 37 -16.48 -3.09 -1.78
CA ASP A 37 -17.26 -1.88 -2.02
C ASP A 37 -16.37 -0.82 -2.67
N PRO A 38 -16.48 -0.60 -4.00
CA PRO A 38 -15.64 0.38 -4.71
C PRO A 38 -15.73 1.79 -4.15
N VAL A 39 -16.89 2.19 -3.62
CA VAL A 39 -17.10 3.52 -3.04
C VAL A 39 -16.34 3.65 -1.72
N LYS A 40 -16.43 2.62 -0.87
CA LYS A 40 -15.66 2.57 0.38
C LYS A 40 -14.15 2.54 0.11
N LEU A 41 -13.72 1.72 -0.85
CA LEU A 41 -12.31 1.62 -1.23
C LEU A 41 -11.77 2.97 -1.70
N ARG A 42 -12.49 3.65 -2.61
CA ARG A 42 -12.11 4.99 -3.07
C ARG A 42 -12.02 5.99 -1.93
N THR A 43 -13.00 5.97 -1.03
CA THR A 43 -13.02 6.86 0.14
C THR A 43 -11.84 6.61 1.07
N ASP A 44 -11.53 5.35 1.34
CA ASP A 44 -10.39 4.97 2.21
C ASP A 44 -9.04 5.28 1.56
N LEU A 45 -8.90 5.11 0.24
CA LEU A 45 -7.71 5.53 -0.51
C LEU A 45 -7.51 7.05 -0.42
N GLY A 46 -8.58 7.84 -0.60
CA GLY A 46 -8.54 9.29 -0.44
C GLY A 46 -8.08 9.71 0.96
N ARG A 47 -8.70 9.16 1.99
CA ARG A 47 -8.33 9.43 3.39
C ARG A 47 -6.89 9.00 3.70
N SER A 48 -6.44 7.89 3.13
CA SER A 48 -5.06 7.41 3.30
C SER A 48 -4.06 8.35 2.65
N SER A 49 -4.37 8.86 1.46
CA SER A 49 -3.56 9.87 0.76
C SER A 49 -3.45 11.18 1.55
N GLU A 50 -4.56 11.68 2.10
CA GLU A 50 -4.57 12.88 2.95
C GLU A 50 -3.73 12.68 4.22
N ARG A 51 -3.88 11.52 4.90
CA ARG A 51 -3.09 11.19 6.09
C ARG A 51 -1.60 11.10 5.77
N LEU A 52 -1.23 10.50 4.65
CA LEU A 52 0.16 10.42 4.19
C LEU A 52 0.72 11.82 3.93
N THR A 53 -0.01 12.66 3.21
CA THR A 53 0.36 14.04 2.92
C THR A 53 0.61 14.82 4.21
N TRP A 54 -0.35 14.77 5.14
CA TRP A 54 -0.21 15.42 6.44
C TRP A 54 1.00 14.90 7.23
N HIS A 55 1.28 13.60 7.16
CA HIS A 55 2.41 12.98 7.84
C HIS A 55 3.75 13.42 7.24
N LEU A 56 3.84 13.51 5.89
CA LEU A 56 5.02 14.04 5.21
C LEU A 56 5.26 15.52 5.58
N TRP A 57 4.22 16.33 5.71
CA TRP A 57 4.33 17.70 6.20
C TRP A 57 4.88 17.77 7.63
N ARG A 58 4.48 16.87 8.51
CA ARG A 58 5.04 16.80 9.88
C ARG A 58 6.53 16.45 9.86
N ILE A 59 6.92 15.48 9.04
CA ILE A 59 8.33 15.09 8.88
C ILE A 59 9.14 16.28 8.36
N TYR A 60 8.66 16.96 7.33
CA TYR A 60 9.31 18.13 6.77
C TYR A 60 9.46 19.25 7.80
N ARG A 61 8.43 19.54 8.57
CA ARG A 61 8.46 20.54 9.64
C ARG A 61 9.45 20.18 10.74
N ALA A 62 9.45 18.94 11.20
CA ALA A 62 10.38 18.46 12.21
C ALA A 62 11.84 18.58 11.75
N ARG A 63 12.10 18.20 10.50
CA ARG A 63 13.43 18.38 9.88
C ARG A 63 13.83 19.84 9.83
N ASN A 64 12.95 20.76 9.47
CA ASN A 64 13.27 22.17 9.42
C ASN A 64 13.56 22.77 10.80
N LEU A 65 12.81 22.38 11.83
CA LEU A 65 13.07 22.78 13.21
C LEU A 65 14.44 22.29 13.67
N LEU A 66 14.76 21.04 13.42
CA LEU A 66 16.06 20.46 13.77
C LEU A 66 17.21 21.18 13.06
N VAL A 67 17.11 21.35 11.73
CA VAL A 67 18.22 21.89 10.90
C VAL A 67 18.44 23.39 11.12
N HIS A 68 17.37 24.16 11.26
CA HIS A 68 17.47 25.62 11.32
C HIS A 68 17.46 26.19 12.73
N GLN A 69 16.91 25.48 13.70
CA GLN A 69 16.76 25.97 15.07
C GLN A 69 17.47 25.11 16.11
N GLY A 70 18.00 23.94 15.72
CA GLY A 70 18.61 22.98 16.64
C GLY A 70 17.64 22.40 17.68
N VAL A 71 16.34 22.55 17.45
CA VAL A 71 15.31 22.06 18.37
C VAL A 71 15.02 20.61 18.08
N GLU A 72 15.32 19.76 19.06
CA GLU A 72 14.90 18.37 19.03
C GLU A 72 13.43 18.25 19.43
N HIS A 73 12.72 17.36 18.73
CA HIS A 73 11.31 17.06 18.99
C HIS A 73 11.20 15.60 19.45
N ASP A 74 10.45 15.34 20.54
CA ASP A 74 10.32 14.03 21.16
C ASP A 74 9.87 12.91 20.20
N CYS A 75 9.18 13.26 19.11
CA CYS A 75 8.75 12.30 18.12
C CYS A 75 9.72 12.08 16.94
N LEU A 76 10.94 12.65 16.96
CA LEU A 76 11.93 12.49 15.89
C LEU A 76 12.24 11.03 15.56
N PRO A 77 12.46 10.11 16.53
CA PRO A 77 12.74 8.71 16.22
C PRO A 77 11.60 8.03 15.45
N GLN A 78 10.35 8.30 15.85
CA GLN A 78 9.17 7.74 15.19
C GLN A 78 8.99 8.31 13.77
N LEU A 79 9.19 9.62 13.59
CA LEU A 79 9.14 10.27 12.28
C LEU A 79 10.23 9.77 11.35
N SER A 80 11.43 9.52 11.88
CA SER A 80 12.56 8.94 11.13
C SER A 80 12.23 7.52 10.65
N ASN A 81 11.67 6.67 11.52
CA ASN A 81 11.25 5.32 11.14
C ASN A 81 10.19 5.34 10.03
N HIS A 82 9.20 6.24 10.13
CA HIS A 82 8.19 6.37 9.10
C HIS A 82 8.79 6.87 7.77
N LEU A 83 9.71 7.83 7.82
CA LEU A 83 10.40 8.31 6.62
C LEU A 83 11.19 7.19 5.95
N GLN A 84 11.93 6.40 6.73
CA GLN A 84 12.66 5.24 6.22
C GLN A 84 11.72 4.22 5.57
N GLN A 85 10.57 3.97 6.17
CA GLN A 85 9.56 3.06 5.64
C GLN A 85 8.99 3.56 4.30
N TYR A 86 8.61 4.86 4.22
CA TYR A 86 8.13 5.46 2.97
C TYR A 86 9.19 5.45 1.87
N PHE A 87 10.42 5.74 2.23
CA PHE A 87 11.55 5.67 1.30
C PHE A 87 11.73 4.25 0.77
N SER A 88 11.74 3.26 1.65
CA SER A 88 11.89 1.85 1.28
C SER A 88 10.78 1.38 0.34
N TRP A 89 9.53 1.74 0.62
CA TRP A 89 8.41 1.41 -0.26
C TRP A 89 8.52 2.08 -1.63
N THR A 90 8.86 3.36 -1.66
CA THR A 90 9.03 4.10 -2.91
C THR A 90 10.17 3.52 -3.74
N LEU A 91 11.32 3.27 -3.09
CA LEU A 91 12.49 2.67 -3.76
C LEU A 91 12.17 1.29 -4.31
N SER A 92 11.50 0.43 -3.53
CA SER A 92 11.09 -0.91 -3.98
C SER A 92 10.18 -0.84 -5.21
N ARG A 93 9.25 0.12 -5.26
CA ARG A 93 8.39 0.33 -6.44
C ARG A 93 9.17 0.80 -7.66
N ILE A 94 10.12 1.72 -7.48
CA ILE A 94 10.97 2.19 -8.57
C ILE A 94 11.82 1.03 -9.10
N LEU A 95 12.47 0.27 -8.23
CA LEU A 95 13.29 -0.88 -8.61
C LEU A 95 12.45 -1.94 -9.34
N HIS A 96 11.26 -2.26 -8.83
CA HIS A 96 10.36 -3.18 -9.50
C HIS A 96 9.96 -2.67 -10.90
N GLY A 97 9.65 -1.38 -11.07
CA GLY A 97 9.39 -0.82 -12.39
C GLY A 97 10.56 -0.98 -13.36
N LEU A 98 11.81 -0.86 -12.86
CA LEU A 98 13.00 -1.10 -13.67
C LEU A 98 13.18 -2.57 -14.09
N THR A 99 12.62 -3.52 -13.34
CA THR A 99 12.62 -4.94 -13.76
C THR A 99 11.57 -5.24 -14.83
N ILE A 100 10.46 -4.51 -14.84
CA ILE A 100 9.41 -4.63 -15.86
C ILE A 100 9.89 -4.08 -17.20
N GLY A 101 10.51 -2.90 -17.19
CA GLY A 101 11.02 -2.24 -18.39
C GLY A 101 12.56 -2.21 -18.41
N SER A 102 13.18 -3.10 -19.15
CA SER A 102 14.65 -3.27 -19.18
C SER A 102 15.43 -2.02 -19.60
N GLN A 103 14.78 -1.04 -20.23
CA GLN A 103 15.37 0.24 -20.65
C GLN A 103 14.78 1.45 -19.93
N TRP A 104 13.97 1.22 -18.91
CA TRP A 104 13.32 2.29 -18.16
C TRP A 104 14.31 3.00 -17.24
N THR A 105 14.12 4.32 -17.11
CA THR A 105 14.74 5.10 -16.06
C THR A 105 13.89 5.08 -14.79
N ALA A 106 14.45 5.53 -13.68
CA ALA A 106 13.68 5.70 -12.44
C ALA A 106 12.45 6.62 -12.64
N ARG A 107 12.57 7.61 -13.55
CA ARG A 107 11.48 8.51 -13.91
C ARG A 107 10.36 7.76 -14.64
N ASP A 108 10.70 6.89 -15.57
CA ASP A 108 9.72 6.10 -16.33
C ASP A 108 8.99 5.12 -15.41
N SER A 109 9.73 4.46 -14.51
CA SER A 109 9.14 3.63 -13.46
C SER A 109 8.15 4.42 -12.58
N TRP A 110 8.51 5.63 -12.16
CA TRP A 110 7.63 6.50 -11.39
C TRP A 110 6.34 6.84 -12.15
N TYR A 111 6.44 7.24 -13.42
CA TYR A 111 5.27 7.55 -14.25
C TYR A 111 4.38 6.35 -14.48
N TYR A 112 4.96 5.17 -14.67
CA TYR A 112 4.20 3.93 -14.80
C TYR A 112 3.33 3.68 -13.56
N TRP A 113 3.93 3.69 -12.37
CA TRP A 113 3.19 3.46 -11.14
C TRP A 113 2.17 4.55 -10.84
N LYS A 114 2.50 5.80 -11.14
CA LYS A 114 1.55 6.91 -11.03
C LYS A 114 0.35 6.71 -11.94
N SER A 115 0.57 6.42 -13.21
CA SER A 115 -0.51 6.17 -14.19
C SER A 115 -1.38 5.00 -13.77
N LYS A 116 -0.77 3.90 -13.27
CA LYS A 116 -1.51 2.74 -12.77
C LYS A 116 -2.38 3.10 -11.56
N SER A 117 -1.87 3.88 -10.63
CA SER A 117 -2.62 4.38 -9.47
C SER A 117 -3.78 5.29 -9.89
N ASP A 118 -3.53 6.24 -10.80
CA ASP A 118 -4.57 7.16 -11.30
C ASP A 118 -5.69 6.37 -12.01
N HIS A 119 -5.34 5.37 -12.81
CA HIS A 119 -6.30 4.47 -13.47
C HIS A 119 -7.17 3.70 -12.48
N VAL A 120 -6.58 3.15 -11.42
CA VAL A 120 -7.33 2.44 -10.36
C VAL A 120 -8.33 3.39 -9.70
N VAL A 121 -7.90 4.59 -9.31
CA VAL A 121 -8.77 5.58 -8.65
C VAL A 121 -9.91 6.03 -9.58
N GLU A 122 -9.62 6.22 -10.87
CA GLU A 122 -10.62 6.58 -11.87
C GLU A 122 -11.62 5.44 -12.10
N SER A 123 -11.16 4.20 -12.21
CA SER A 123 -11.99 3.02 -12.40
C SER A 123 -12.94 2.80 -11.21
N LEU A 124 -12.46 3.02 -9.98
CA LEU A 124 -13.30 3.02 -8.78
C LEU A 124 -14.37 4.12 -8.81
N GLY A 125 -14.07 5.25 -9.46
CA GLY A 125 -15.02 6.36 -9.61
C GLY A 125 -16.17 6.08 -10.58
N ARG A 126 -15.93 5.22 -11.56
CA ARG A 126 -16.92 4.88 -12.61
C ARG A 126 -17.84 3.72 -12.23
N ASN A 127 -17.83 3.26 -10.99
CA ASN A 127 -18.58 2.08 -10.51
C ASN A 127 -18.29 0.82 -11.35
N SER A 128 -17.09 0.71 -11.89
CA SER A 128 -16.66 -0.47 -12.66
C SER A 128 -16.59 -1.65 -11.71
N GLN A 129 -17.54 -2.57 -11.83
CA GLN A 129 -17.71 -3.75 -10.97
C GLN A 129 -16.57 -4.78 -11.11
N CYS A 130 -15.55 -4.49 -11.89
CA CYS A 130 -14.46 -5.42 -12.18
C CYS A 130 -13.10 -4.73 -12.12
N LEU A 131 -12.69 -4.30 -10.93
CA LEU A 131 -11.27 -4.16 -10.65
C LEU A 131 -10.77 -5.56 -10.27
N LEU A 132 -9.98 -6.14 -11.15
CA LEU A 132 -9.26 -7.36 -10.83
C LEU A 132 -8.23 -7.00 -9.76
N MET A 133 -8.07 -7.87 -8.76
CA MET A 133 -7.02 -7.72 -7.75
C MET A 133 -5.62 -7.61 -8.41
N GLU A 134 -5.45 -8.20 -9.58
CA GLU A 134 -4.27 -8.12 -10.43
C GLU A 134 -3.95 -6.68 -10.88
N ASP A 135 -4.96 -5.83 -11.07
CA ASP A 135 -4.76 -4.41 -11.42
C ASP A 135 -4.24 -3.58 -10.23
N MET A 136 -4.52 -4.02 -9.02
CA MET A 136 -4.16 -3.31 -7.78
C MET A 136 -2.82 -3.76 -7.22
N PHE A 137 -2.48 -5.04 -7.39
CA PHE A 137 -1.27 -5.64 -6.83
C PHE A 137 -0.35 -6.11 -7.96
N PRO A 138 0.98 -5.97 -7.81
CA PRO A 138 1.93 -6.59 -8.73
C PRO A 138 1.74 -8.11 -8.73
N GLU A 139 1.94 -8.75 -9.88
CA GLU A 139 1.81 -10.20 -10.05
C GLU A 139 2.61 -11.00 -9.00
N GLU A 140 3.71 -10.46 -8.51
CA GLU A 140 4.56 -11.08 -7.47
C GLU A 140 3.83 -11.28 -6.13
N LEU A 141 2.83 -10.46 -5.80
CA LEU A 141 2.02 -10.64 -4.60
C LEU A 141 0.87 -11.63 -4.78
N SER A 142 0.58 -12.02 -6.02
CA SER A 142 -0.38 -13.08 -6.33
C SER A 142 0.20 -14.48 -6.12
N HIS A 143 1.54 -14.62 -6.02
CA HIS A 143 2.21 -15.87 -5.70
C HIS A 143 2.67 -15.87 -4.23
N PRO A 144 1.98 -16.61 -3.35
CA PRO A 144 2.30 -16.65 -1.91
C PRO A 144 3.69 -17.24 -1.59
N GLU A 145 4.38 -17.78 -2.58
CA GLU A 145 5.72 -18.37 -2.41
C GLU A 145 6.85 -17.31 -2.48
N ALA A 146 6.58 -16.08 -2.94
CA ALA A 146 7.61 -15.06 -3.15
C ALA A 146 7.89 -14.17 -1.93
N VAL A 147 7.08 -14.25 -0.88
CA VAL A 147 7.30 -13.46 0.34
C VAL A 147 8.17 -14.24 1.31
N VAL A 148 9.47 -14.28 1.05
CA VAL A 148 10.46 -14.70 2.07
C VAL A 148 10.62 -13.51 3.03
N TRP A 149 9.95 -13.57 4.17
CA TRP A 149 10.21 -12.63 5.26
C TRP A 149 11.61 -12.88 5.81
N PRO A 150 12.49 -11.89 5.90
CA PRO A 150 13.75 -12.07 6.61
C PRO A 150 13.42 -12.47 8.05
N ASN A 151 13.98 -13.60 8.48
CA ASN A 151 13.87 -14.06 9.84
C ASN A 151 14.35 -12.94 10.79
N SER A 152 13.43 -12.50 11.64
CA SER A 152 13.69 -11.57 12.76
C SER A 152 14.53 -12.28 13.82
#